data_36045c3ba2829bbaa40fcf9c80e56345
#
_entry.id   36045c3ba2829bbaa40fcf9c80e56345
#
_cell.length_a   1.000
_cell.length_b   1.000
_cell.length_c   1.000
_cell.angle_alpha   90.00
_cell.angle_beta   90.00
_cell.angle_gamma   90.00
#
_symmetry.space_group_name_H-M   'P 1'
#
loop_
_entity.id
_entity.type
_entity.pdbx_description
1 polymer ?
#
loop_
_entity_poly.entity_id
_entity_poly.type
_entity_poly.pdbx_seq_one_letter_code
_entity_poly.pdbx_strand_id
1 'polypeptide(L)'
;AAQLFTDTYGHQPKGVWSAPGRVNVIGEHVDYAGGICLPFALNRRTYCAASSRNDGIIRLVSLLPGRKKVFHWEGRISDIGPGHPRRWPGYPAGVIWSMWQDAATIGVSLTETSGFDMAFVSDVPVGAGLSSSAAIELATACAVFDLVGPGLDSLSEGRKDTPSQHIIKACIRAENEVVGASTGGLDQ
;
A
#
# COMPACT_ATOMS: atom_id res chain seq x y z
N ALA A 1 -3.88 -5.48 -13.57
CA ALA A 1 -4.67 -4.79 -12.53
C ALA A 1 -5.91 -4.13 -13.14
N ALA A 2 -5.79 -3.29 -14.18
CA ALA A 2 -6.94 -2.58 -14.77
C ALA A 2 -8.05 -3.54 -15.26
N GLN A 3 -7.71 -4.62 -15.94
CA GLN A 3 -8.70 -5.60 -16.38
C GLN A 3 -9.41 -6.27 -15.19
N LEU A 4 -8.64 -6.72 -14.18
CA LEU A 4 -9.21 -7.30 -12.95
C LEU A 4 -10.16 -6.31 -12.25
N PHE A 5 -9.80 -5.03 -12.21
CA PHE A 5 -10.62 -3.97 -11.66
C PHE A 5 -11.96 -3.86 -12.42
N THR A 6 -11.89 -3.74 -13.75
CA THR A 6 -13.09 -3.58 -14.59
C THR A 6 -14.01 -4.80 -14.51
N ASP A 7 -13.45 -6.01 -14.55
CA ASP A 7 -14.20 -7.26 -14.44
C ASP A 7 -14.88 -7.41 -13.07
N THR A 8 -14.29 -6.84 -12.01
CA THR A 8 -14.81 -6.93 -10.64
C THR A 8 -15.84 -5.87 -10.31
N TYR A 9 -15.56 -4.61 -10.70
CA TYR A 9 -16.35 -3.46 -10.25
C TYR A 9 -17.27 -2.87 -11.32
N GLY A 10 -17.15 -3.30 -12.59
CA GLY A 10 -18.03 -2.89 -13.68
C GLY A 10 -17.78 -1.49 -14.25
N HIS A 11 -16.68 -0.85 -13.86
CA HIS A 11 -16.24 0.45 -14.39
C HIS A 11 -14.73 0.51 -14.54
N GLN A 12 -14.21 1.52 -15.25
CA GLN A 12 -12.77 1.71 -15.41
C GLN A 12 -12.15 2.30 -14.14
N PRO A 13 -10.91 1.91 -13.78
CA PRO A 13 -10.18 2.57 -12.70
C PRO A 13 -9.82 4.01 -13.09
N LYS A 14 -9.65 4.87 -12.11
CA LYS A 14 -9.14 6.24 -12.30
C LYS A 14 -7.66 6.25 -12.67
N GLY A 15 -6.90 5.27 -12.19
CA GLY A 15 -5.49 5.11 -12.49
C GLY A 15 -4.95 3.74 -12.11
N VAL A 16 -3.68 3.51 -12.48
CA VAL A 16 -2.91 2.33 -12.09
C VAL A 16 -1.57 2.79 -11.53
N TRP A 17 -1.28 2.42 -10.31
CA TRP A 17 -0.03 2.71 -9.61
C TRP A 17 0.74 1.43 -9.37
N SER A 18 2.05 1.53 -9.18
CA SER A 18 2.86 0.34 -8.93
C SER A 18 4.08 0.63 -8.08
N ALA A 19 4.48 -0.35 -7.28
CA ALA A 19 5.71 -0.32 -6.54
C ALA A 19 6.52 -1.62 -6.76
N PRO A 20 7.85 -1.54 -6.77
CA PRO A 20 8.70 -2.70 -6.96
C PRO A 20 8.78 -3.57 -5.69
N GLY A 21 9.13 -4.85 -5.87
CA GLY A 21 9.74 -5.61 -4.79
C GLY A 21 11.18 -5.16 -4.54
N ARG A 22 11.77 -5.63 -3.46
CA ARG A 22 13.14 -5.29 -3.05
C ARG A 22 13.93 -6.57 -2.76
N VAL A 23 15.23 -6.57 -3.06
CA VAL A 23 16.16 -7.53 -2.51
C VAL A 23 17.23 -6.77 -1.72
N ASN A 24 17.66 -7.34 -0.59
CA ASN A 24 18.75 -6.80 0.19
C ASN A 24 20.05 -7.52 -0.15
N VAL A 25 21.11 -6.77 -0.45
CA VAL A 25 22.43 -7.33 -0.74
C VAL A 25 23.16 -7.68 0.55
N ILE A 26 23.05 -6.81 1.57
CA ILE A 26 23.67 -6.97 2.88
C ILE A 26 22.93 -6.12 3.91
N GLY A 27 22.96 -6.52 5.18
CA GLY A 27 22.29 -5.81 6.29
C GLY A 27 20.91 -6.39 6.60
N GLU A 28 20.78 -7.71 6.57
CA GLU A 28 19.53 -8.39 6.97
C GLU A 28 19.29 -8.26 8.47
N HIS A 29 18.03 -7.99 8.84
CA HIS A 29 17.58 -7.89 10.23
C HIS A 29 18.31 -6.87 11.11
N VAL A 30 18.76 -5.77 10.53
CA VAL A 30 19.42 -4.69 11.26
C VAL A 30 18.74 -3.32 11.12
N ASP A 31 17.79 -3.18 10.20
CA ASP A 31 17.06 -1.94 9.92
C ASP A 31 16.27 -1.42 11.13
N TYR A 32 15.58 -2.30 11.85
CA TYR A 32 14.85 -1.95 13.08
C TYR A 32 15.79 -1.58 14.26
N ALA A 33 17.10 -1.86 14.15
CA ALA A 33 18.12 -1.47 15.11
C ALA A 33 18.98 -0.29 14.62
N GLY A 34 18.61 0.37 13.52
CA GLY A 34 19.37 1.48 12.93
C GLY A 34 20.67 1.04 12.22
N GLY A 35 20.79 -0.22 11.86
CA GLY A 35 21.92 -0.76 11.11
C GLY A 35 21.91 -0.34 9.64
N ILE A 36 23.08 -0.43 9.00
CA ILE A 36 23.25 -0.09 7.59
C ILE A 36 22.79 -1.26 6.71
N CYS A 37 21.92 -0.98 5.76
CA CYS A 37 21.42 -1.90 4.76
C CYS A 37 21.75 -1.43 3.35
N LEU A 38 21.87 -2.36 2.41
CA LEU A 38 22.08 -2.06 0.99
C LEU A 38 21.01 -2.78 0.15
N PRO A 39 19.80 -2.24 0.08
CA PRO A 39 18.74 -2.79 -0.77
C PRO A 39 18.84 -2.27 -2.20
N PHE A 40 18.19 -3.00 -3.14
CA PHE A 40 17.87 -2.49 -4.47
C PHE A 40 16.48 -2.95 -4.93
N ALA A 41 15.83 -2.10 -5.72
CA ALA A 41 14.53 -2.40 -6.29
C ALA A 41 14.61 -3.46 -7.39
N LEU A 42 13.65 -4.37 -7.41
CA LEU A 42 13.52 -5.40 -8.43
C LEU A 42 12.76 -4.87 -9.66
N ASN A 43 12.91 -5.56 -10.79
CA ASN A 43 12.05 -5.38 -11.96
C ASN A 43 10.68 -6.09 -11.84
N ARG A 44 10.38 -6.65 -10.67
CA ARG A 44 9.08 -7.25 -10.29
C ARG A 44 8.28 -6.23 -9.49
N ARG A 45 7.01 -6.11 -9.79
CA ARG A 45 6.16 -5.06 -9.21
C ARG A 45 4.80 -5.59 -8.74
N THR A 46 4.23 -4.87 -7.79
CA THR A 46 2.80 -4.96 -7.48
C THR A 46 2.09 -3.76 -8.11
N TYR A 47 1.00 -4.03 -8.82
CA TYR A 47 0.16 -3.03 -9.49
C TYR A 47 -1.15 -2.90 -8.74
N CYS A 48 -1.58 -1.67 -8.48
CA CYS A 48 -2.86 -1.30 -7.90
C CYS A 48 -3.65 -0.47 -8.91
N ALA A 49 -4.74 -1.02 -9.44
CA ALA A 49 -5.73 -0.24 -10.18
C ALA A 49 -6.77 0.24 -9.17
N ALA A 50 -7.07 1.55 -9.16
CA ALA A 50 -7.92 2.10 -8.12
C ALA A 50 -8.85 3.22 -8.60
N SER A 51 -9.93 3.41 -7.84
CA SER A 51 -10.84 4.56 -7.90
C SER A 51 -11.30 4.94 -6.50
N SER A 52 -11.45 6.24 -6.24
CA SER A 52 -12.04 6.74 -5.00
C SER A 52 -13.56 6.59 -4.99
N ARG A 53 -14.14 6.44 -3.80
CA ARG A 53 -15.55 6.38 -3.47
C ARG A 53 -15.86 7.38 -2.36
N ASN A 54 -17.12 7.72 -2.16
CA ASN A 54 -17.58 8.67 -1.13
C ASN A 54 -18.66 8.07 -0.19
N ASP A 55 -18.73 6.73 -0.12
CA ASP A 55 -19.69 5.98 0.71
C ASP A 55 -19.04 5.28 1.91
N GLY A 56 -17.76 5.51 2.15
CA GLY A 56 -16.98 4.93 3.23
C GLY A 56 -16.63 3.44 3.05
N ILE A 57 -16.94 2.87 1.88
CA ILE A 57 -16.69 1.45 1.61
C ILE A 57 -15.33 1.29 0.91
N ILE A 58 -14.50 0.40 1.44
CA ILE A 58 -13.25 -0.02 0.84
C ILE A 58 -13.43 -1.44 0.33
N ARG A 59 -13.28 -1.65 -0.98
CA ARG A 59 -13.33 -2.97 -1.61
C ARG A 59 -11.97 -3.29 -2.22
N LEU A 60 -11.42 -4.41 -1.83
CA LEU A 60 -10.11 -4.87 -2.26
C LEU A 60 -10.23 -6.22 -2.95
N VAL A 61 -9.63 -6.34 -4.13
CA VAL A 61 -9.48 -7.63 -4.81
C VAL A 61 -8.01 -7.87 -5.16
N SER A 62 -7.58 -9.12 -5.07
CA SER A 62 -6.20 -9.48 -5.39
C SER A 62 -6.14 -10.78 -6.18
N LEU A 63 -5.33 -10.78 -7.22
CA LEU A 63 -4.92 -11.96 -7.98
C LEU A 63 -3.43 -12.22 -7.71
N LEU A 64 -3.16 -13.30 -6.99
CA LEU A 64 -1.79 -13.70 -6.66
C LEU A 64 -1.07 -14.34 -7.86
N PRO A 65 0.27 -14.20 -7.95
CA PRO A 65 1.08 -14.81 -8.99
C PRO A 65 0.83 -16.32 -9.10
N GLY A 66 0.59 -16.80 -10.33
CA GLY A 66 0.37 -18.23 -10.61
C GLY A 66 -0.94 -18.80 -10.06
N ARG A 67 -1.82 -17.99 -9.49
CA ARG A 67 -3.13 -18.40 -9.00
C ARG A 67 -4.23 -17.95 -9.94
N LYS A 68 -5.28 -18.79 -10.09
CA LYS A 68 -6.52 -18.42 -10.80
C LYS A 68 -7.59 -17.84 -9.87
N LYS A 69 -7.40 -18.00 -8.56
CA LYS A 69 -8.38 -17.57 -7.58
C LYS A 69 -8.17 -16.10 -7.24
N VAL A 70 -9.22 -15.33 -7.39
CA VAL A 70 -9.31 -13.94 -6.93
C VAL A 70 -9.74 -13.94 -5.47
N PHE A 71 -9.07 -13.14 -4.66
CA PHE A 71 -9.40 -12.93 -3.26
C PHE A 71 -10.09 -11.57 -3.10
N HIS A 72 -11.14 -11.52 -2.30
CA HIS A 72 -11.95 -10.34 -2.06
C HIS A 72 -11.95 -9.97 -0.58
N TRP A 73 -12.02 -8.70 -0.29
CA TRP A 73 -12.29 -8.14 1.03
C TRP A 73 -13.09 -6.84 0.88
N GLU A 74 -13.99 -6.58 1.85
CA GLU A 74 -14.75 -5.34 1.94
C GLU A 74 -14.85 -4.93 3.41
N GLY A 75 -14.79 -3.62 3.69
CA GLY A 75 -14.94 -3.03 5.01
C GLY A 75 -15.02 -1.51 4.94
N ARG A 76 -15.03 -0.86 6.10
CA ARG A 76 -15.00 0.59 6.24
C ARG A 76 -13.70 1.02 6.88
N ILE A 77 -13.28 2.27 6.65
CA ILE A 77 -12.06 2.81 7.26
C ILE A 77 -12.15 2.79 8.79
N SER A 78 -13.34 3.02 9.36
CA SER A 78 -13.60 2.95 10.81
C SER A 78 -13.43 1.56 11.42
N ASP A 79 -13.52 0.51 10.61
CA ASP A 79 -13.41 -0.88 11.05
C ASP A 79 -11.96 -1.37 11.03
N ILE A 80 -11.04 -0.56 10.50
CA ILE A 80 -9.62 -0.90 10.37
C ILE A 80 -8.86 -0.40 11.58
N GLY A 81 -7.95 -1.22 12.08
CA GLY A 81 -7.10 -0.87 13.23
C GLY A 81 -6.17 -2.00 13.60
N PRO A 82 -5.50 -1.92 14.75
CA PRO A 82 -4.54 -2.92 15.21
C PRO A 82 -5.09 -4.36 15.15
N GLY A 83 -4.43 -5.22 14.34
CA GLY A 83 -4.81 -6.62 14.15
C GLY A 83 -6.03 -6.86 13.25
N HIS A 84 -6.60 -5.83 12.62
CA HIS A 84 -7.75 -5.95 11.74
C HIS A 84 -7.69 -4.99 10.53
N PRO A 85 -7.94 -5.47 9.26
CA PRO A 85 -8.23 -6.87 8.89
C PRO A 85 -6.97 -7.75 8.92
N ARG A 86 -7.18 -9.05 9.11
CA ARG A 86 -6.08 -10.02 9.14
C ARG A 86 -5.68 -10.45 7.73
N ARG A 87 -4.45 -10.97 7.58
CA ARG A 87 -3.87 -11.49 6.34
C ARG A 87 -3.65 -10.38 5.31
N TRP A 88 -3.68 -10.72 4.02
CA TRP A 88 -3.32 -9.82 2.93
C TRP A 88 -4.08 -8.48 2.90
N PRO A 89 -5.38 -8.38 3.25
CA PRO A 89 -6.07 -7.09 3.24
C PRO A 89 -5.52 -6.12 4.29
N GLY A 90 -4.86 -6.63 5.34
CA GLY A 90 -4.24 -5.81 6.38
C GLY A 90 -3.22 -4.83 5.83
N TYR A 91 -2.48 -5.21 4.79
CA TYR A 91 -1.49 -4.35 4.18
C TYR A 91 -2.13 -3.12 3.50
N PRO A 92 -2.95 -3.26 2.43
CA PRO A 92 -3.54 -2.10 1.78
C PRO A 92 -4.56 -1.35 2.66
N ALA A 93 -5.39 -2.06 3.42
CA ALA A 93 -6.34 -1.41 4.32
C ALA A 93 -5.62 -0.67 5.46
N GLY A 94 -4.55 -1.25 6.01
CA GLY A 94 -3.72 -0.61 7.02
C GLY A 94 -3.07 0.68 6.53
N VAL A 95 -2.62 0.72 5.27
CA VAL A 95 -2.08 1.94 4.65
C VAL A 95 -3.16 3.02 4.57
N ILE A 96 -4.37 2.70 4.09
CA ILE A 96 -5.48 3.66 4.02
C ILE A 96 -5.80 4.20 5.42
N TRP A 97 -5.88 3.32 6.43
CA TRP A 97 -6.13 3.68 7.82
C TRP A 97 -5.01 4.57 8.38
N SER A 98 -3.74 4.21 8.17
CA SER A 98 -2.60 4.99 8.65
C SER A 98 -2.55 6.37 8.00
N MET A 99 -2.79 6.48 6.70
CA MET A 99 -2.88 7.75 5.99
C MET A 99 -4.07 8.60 6.45
N TRP A 100 -5.18 7.98 6.85
CA TRP A 100 -6.32 8.68 7.44
C TRP A 100 -5.98 9.28 8.81
N GLN A 101 -5.28 8.53 9.67
CA GLN A 101 -4.84 9.04 10.99
C GLN A 101 -3.94 10.28 10.86
N ASP A 102 -3.11 10.33 9.82
CA ASP A 102 -2.15 11.41 9.58
C ASP A 102 -2.56 12.31 8.39
N ALA A 103 -3.84 12.30 8.01
CA ALA A 103 -4.34 12.92 6.78
C ALA A 103 -3.93 14.40 6.62
N ALA A 104 -4.05 15.18 7.69
CA ALA A 104 -3.68 16.60 7.67
C ALA A 104 -2.17 16.81 7.45
N THR A 105 -1.32 15.94 8.01
CA THR A 105 0.14 16.00 7.89
C THR A 105 0.60 15.58 6.50
N ILE A 106 -0.05 14.54 5.94
CA ILE A 106 0.27 14.02 4.60
C ILE A 106 -0.32 14.94 3.51
N GLY A 107 -1.36 15.71 3.83
CA GLY A 107 -2.05 16.58 2.88
C GLY A 107 -3.08 15.84 2.03
N VAL A 108 -3.66 14.74 2.54
CA VAL A 108 -4.72 13.98 1.88
C VAL A 108 -6.08 14.31 2.46
N SER A 109 -7.13 14.31 1.62
CA SER A 109 -8.51 14.56 2.04
C SER A 109 -9.21 13.24 2.34
N LEU A 110 -8.84 12.60 3.45
CA LEU A 110 -9.45 11.37 3.93
C LEU A 110 -10.41 11.64 5.10
N THR A 111 -11.61 11.09 5.01
CA THR A 111 -12.67 11.15 6.01
C THR A 111 -13.28 9.76 6.24
N GLU A 112 -14.17 9.62 7.20
CA GLU A 112 -14.92 8.36 7.42
C GLU A 112 -15.79 7.95 6.23
N THR A 113 -16.16 8.90 5.37
CA THR A 113 -16.92 8.64 4.13
C THR A 113 -16.03 8.34 2.94
N SER A 114 -14.72 8.46 3.08
CA SER A 114 -13.78 8.09 2.03
C SER A 114 -13.74 6.58 1.86
N GLY A 115 -13.85 6.14 0.63
CA GLY A 115 -13.80 4.74 0.25
C GLY A 115 -12.99 4.53 -1.02
N PHE A 116 -12.71 3.27 -1.33
CA PHE A 116 -11.91 2.92 -2.50
C PHE A 116 -12.35 1.59 -3.09
N ASP A 117 -12.31 1.50 -4.41
CA ASP A 117 -12.25 0.24 -5.15
C ASP A 117 -10.81 0.03 -5.59
N MET A 118 -10.20 -1.09 -5.22
CA MET A 118 -8.82 -1.40 -5.56
C MET A 118 -8.64 -2.84 -6.03
N ALA A 119 -7.88 -3.01 -7.11
CA ALA A 119 -7.55 -4.33 -7.66
C ALA A 119 -6.03 -4.49 -7.77
N PHE A 120 -5.51 -5.55 -7.15
CA PHE A 120 -4.08 -5.82 -7.05
C PHE A 120 -3.69 -7.02 -7.92
N VAL A 121 -2.64 -6.83 -8.71
CA VAL A 121 -1.93 -7.88 -9.44
C VAL A 121 -0.44 -7.71 -9.18
N SER A 122 0.23 -8.79 -8.83
CA SER A 122 1.66 -8.77 -8.51
C SER A 122 2.42 -9.84 -9.27
N ASP A 123 3.64 -9.55 -9.68
CA ASP A 123 4.63 -10.53 -10.12
C ASP A 123 5.80 -10.66 -9.12
N VAL A 124 5.71 -9.98 -7.96
CA VAL A 124 6.62 -10.18 -6.83
C VAL A 124 6.25 -11.50 -6.14
N PRO A 125 7.17 -12.46 -6.01
CA PRO A 125 6.91 -13.72 -5.33
C PRO A 125 6.56 -13.49 -3.85
N VAL A 126 5.44 -14.06 -3.40
CA VAL A 126 4.98 -13.93 -2.02
C VAL A 126 5.73 -14.90 -1.12
N GLY A 127 6.21 -14.42 0.03
CA GLY A 127 6.92 -15.23 1.03
C GLY A 127 8.35 -15.61 0.64
N ALA A 128 8.92 -14.95 -0.35
CA ALA A 128 10.27 -15.21 -0.84
C ALA A 128 11.33 -14.20 -0.31
N GLY A 129 10.98 -13.38 0.68
CA GLY A 129 11.89 -12.34 1.19
C GLY A 129 12.13 -11.18 0.20
N LEU A 130 11.22 -11.00 -0.76
CA LEU A 130 11.35 -9.98 -1.82
C LEU A 130 10.40 -8.78 -1.60
N SER A 131 10.00 -8.54 -0.36
CA SER A 131 9.19 -7.39 0.09
C SER A 131 7.90 -7.20 -0.69
N SER A 132 7.15 -8.29 -0.88
CA SER A 132 5.82 -8.22 -1.51
C SER A 132 4.83 -7.43 -0.65
N SER A 133 5.02 -7.36 0.68
CA SER A 133 4.24 -6.53 1.60
C SER A 133 4.46 -5.05 1.32
N ALA A 134 5.70 -4.58 1.34
CA ALA A 134 6.02 -3.19 1.04
C ALA A 134 5.58 -2.78 -0.37
N ALA A 135 5.69 -3.69 -1.36
CA ALA A 135 5.24 -3.40 -2.72
C ALA A 135 3.72 -3.16 -2.81
N ILE A 136 2.87 -3.92 -2.11
CA ILE A 136 1.42 -3.67 -2.10
C ILE A 136 1.08 -2.43 -1.27
N GLU A 137 1.79 -2.18 -0.16
CA GLU A 137 1.61 -1.01 0.67
C GLU A 137 1.93 0.28 -0.09
N LEU A 138 3.11 0.36 -0.71
CA LEU A 138 3.51 1.54 -1.47
C LEU A 138 2.64 1.77 -2.72
N ALA A 139 2.24 0.70 -3.44
CA ALA A 139 1.31 0.84 -4.56
C ALA A 139 -0.04 1.40 -4.10
N THR A 140 -0.51 1.00 -2.89
CA THR A 140 -1.72 1.54 -2.27
C THR A 140 -1.53 2.99 -1.86
N ALA A 141 -0.44 3.30 -1.17
CA ALA A 141 -0.15 4.66 -0.69
C ALA A 141 -0.05 5.66 -1.85
N CYS A 142 0.63 5.29 -2.93
CA CYS A 142 0.69 6.09 -4.16
C CYS A 142 -0.70 6.32 -4.76
N ALA A 143 -1.53 5.26 -4.84
CA ALA A 143 -2.90 5.38 -5.35
C ALA A 143 -3.76 6.33 -4.50
N VAL A 144 -3.73 6.18 -3.18
CA VAL A 144 -4.49 7.04 -2.26
C VAL A 144 -4.01 8.48 -2.35
N PHE A 145 -2.68 8.70 -2.31
CA PHE A 145 -2.10 10.05 -2.36
C PHE A 145 -2.43 10.78 -3.66
N ASP A 146 -2.49 10.07 -4.78
CA ASP A 146 -2.82 10.65 -6.08
C ASP A 146 -4.32 10.88 -6.26
N LEU A 147 -5.17 10.00 -5.70
CA LEU A 147 -6.62 10.07 -5.84
C LEU A 147 -7.29 11.14 -4.95
N VAL A 148 -6.75 11.36 -3.74
CA VAL A 148 -7.38 12.22 -2.73
C VAL A 148 -6.41 13.18 -2.06
N GLY A 149 -5.20 13.30 -2.58
CA GLY A 149 -4.15 14.21 -2.14
C GLY A 149 -3.70 15.17 -3.24
N PRO A 150 -2.53 15.79 -3.05
CA PRO A 150 -1.99 16.76 -3.99
C PRO A 150 -1.42 16.14 -5.29
N GLY A 151 -1.43 14.81 -5.41
CA GLY A 151 -0.87 14.09 -6.55
C GLY A 151 0.63 13.78 -6.44
N LEU A 152 1.06 12.71 -7.12
CA LEU A 152 2.45 12.24 -7.05
C LEU A 152 3.46 13.26 -7.59
N ASP A 153 3.07 14.12 -8.51
CA ASP A 153 3.92 15.19 -9.05
C ASP A 153 4.34 16.23 -7.99
N SER A 154 3.62 16.28 -6.86
CA SER A 154 3.98 17.14 -5.73
C SER A 154 5.09 16.57 -4.84
N LEU A 155 5.47 15.31 -5.03
CA LEU A 155 6.54 14.66 -4.25
C LEU A 155 7.90 15.21 -4.71
N SER A 156 8.47 16.11 -3.92
CA SER A 156 9.81 16.66 -4.17
C SER A 156 10.89 15.79 -3.55
N GLU A 157 11.97 15.54 -4.29
CA GLU A 157 13.14 14.83 -3.78
C GLU A 157 13.93 15.68 -2.76
N GLY A 158 14.48 15.03 -1.74
CA GLY A 158 15.62 15.53 -0.96
C GLY A 158 15.36 16.51 0.19
N ARG A 159 14.10 16.76 0.59
CA ARG A 159 13.81 17.57 1.81
C ARG A 159 13.45 16.68 3.00
N LYS A 160 13.82 17.09 4.21
CA LYS A 160 13.29 16.52 5.45
C LYS A 160 11.80 16.88 5.59
N ASP A 161 11.01 15.96 6.13
CA ASP A 161 9.57 16.10 6.34
C ASP A 161 8.75 16.35 5.04
N THR A 162 9.11 15.61 3.99
CA THR A 162 8.38 15.62 2.72
C THR A 162 7.14 14.70 2.78
N PRO A 163 6.12 14.93 1.93
CA PRO A 163 5.00 14.00 1.79
C PRO A 163 5.45 12.54 1.53
N SER A 164 6.53 12.33 0.79
CA SER A 164 7.10 10.99 0.55
C SER A 164 7.53 10.29 1.85
N GLN A 165 8.17 11.01 2.78
CA GLN A 165 8.55 10.42 4.06
C GLN A 165 7.34 10.08 4.94
N HIS A 166 6.28 10.88 4.89
CA HIS A 166 5.03 10.60 5.59
C HIS A 166 4.30 9.37 4.99
N ILE A 167 4.33 9.22 3.66
CA ILE A 167 3.81 8.04 2.97
C ILE A 167 4.57 6.78 3.41
N ILE A 168 5.91 6.82 3.45
CA ILE A 168 6.75 5.72 3.93
C ILE A 168 6.41 5.38 5.39
N LYS A 169 6.34 6.38 6.27
CA LYS A 169 5.95 6.18 7.68
C LYS A 169 4.56 5.56 7.81
N ALA A 170 3.61 5.95 6.96
CA ALA A 170 2.27 5.36 6.95
C ALA A 170 2.29 3.87 6.56
N CYS A 171 3.12 3.47 5.61
CA CYS A 171 3.31 2.06 5.24
C CYS A 171 3.94 1.26 6.40
N ILE A 172 5.03 1.78 7.00
CA ILE A 172 5.68 1.15 8.17
C ILE A 172 4.69 0.99 9.33
N ARG A 173 3.87 2.02 9.60
CA ARG A 173 2.85 1.98 10.64
C ARG A 173 1.77 0.95 10.35
N ALA A 174 1.31 0.86 9.10
CA ALA A 174 0.33 -0.15 8.67
C ALA A 174 0.85 -1.57 8.93
N GLU A 175 2.09 -1.84 8.56
CA GLU A 175 2.70 -3.16 8.73
C GLU A 175 2.92 -3.50 10.20
N ASN A 176 3.38 -2.55 11.03
CA ASN A 176 3.63 -2.77 12.45
C ASN A 176 2.34 -2.85 13.28
N GLU A 177 1.40 -1.91 13.09
CA GLU A 177 0.22 -1.80 13.96
C GLU A 177 -0.96 -2.64 13.47
N VAL A 178 -1.27 -2.63 12.16
CA VAL A 178 -2.43 -3.34 11.64
C VAL A 178 -2.12 -4.79 11.32
N VAL A 179 -1.00 -5.05 10.66
CA VAL A 179 -0.59 -6.43 10.30
C VAL A 179 0.06 -7.13 11.49
N GLY A 180 0.78 -6.40 12.33
CA GLY A 180 1.51 -6.94 13.50
C GLY A 180 2.86 -7.55 13.14
N ALA A 181 3.47 -7.12 12.03
CA ALA A 181 4.85 -7.45 11.69
C ALA A 181 5.81 -6.43 12.36
N SER A 182 7.06 -6.83 12.56
CA SER A 182 8.12 -5.92 13.03
C SER A 182 9.00 -5.54 11.87
N THR A 183 8.85 -4.32 11.34
CA THR A 183 9.65 -3.79 10.24
C THR A 183 10.30 -2.47 10.63
N GLY A 184 11.51 -2.21 10.15
CA GLY A 184 12.25 -0.97 10.38
C GLY A 184 12.20 0.02 9.22
N GLY A 185 11.56 -0.34 8.11
CA GLY A 185 11.43 0.52 6.94
C GLY A 185 12.49 0.30 5.86
N LEU A 186 13.26 -0.78 5.92
CA LEU A 186 14.19 -1.18 4.86
C LEU A 186 13.47 -1.39 3.52
N ASP A 187 12.24 -1.84 3.57
CA ASP A 187 11.45 -2.32 2.44
C ASP A 187 10.66 -1.20 1.76
N GLN A 188 10.33 -0.16 2.49
CA GLN A 188 9.61 1.03 2.04
C GLN A 188 10.59 2.13 1.58
#